data_0cecc0266dd4f7c7984798f1236fbdff
#
_entry.id   0cecc0266dd4f7c7984798f1236fbdff
#
_cell.length_a   1.000
_cell.length_b   1.000
_cell.length_c   1.000
_cell.angle_alpha   90.00
_cell.angle_beta   90.00
_cell.angle_gamma   90.00
#
_symmetry.space_group_name_H-M   'P 1'
#
loop_
_entity.id
_entity.type
_entity.pdbx_description
1 polymer ?
#
loop_
_entity_poly.entity_id
_entity_poly.type
_entity_poly.pdbx_seq_one_letter_code
_entity_poly.pdbx_strand_id
1 'polypeptide(L)'
;MNIVSLSALSELNIRRIWSLVEAPHASIGSNVAWSFEGNGIRTRTTFIRAFRELEMQFTELPNLLKTQERVVDLAGYLDPFFDLYVIRDTNHERLEAFAEASSRPVINAMSAGGHPCEVLTDAFYLDRKFKNLKNTHVCLWGPTTNIFRSWHEIAAVFKITLTQVCEEGFHEQHGYVEFRNDPPSHADVVITDAWPTGADNSSLALSDQHLAAMGSPALLPTPPFTIGREVLLDPVAYSGFVGYEQKKLLLPVQKAILRFATEA
;
A
#
# COMPACT_ATOMS: atom_id res chain seq x y z
N MET A 1 17.66 1.56 -3.91
CA MET A 1 16.64 0.86 -4.77
C MET A 1 15.31 1.59 -4.69
N ASN A 2 14.65 1.84 -5.83
CA ASN A 2 13.35 2.48 -5.85
C ASN A 2 12.22 1.54 -5.37
N ILE A 3 11.22 2.08 -4.66
CA ILE A 3 10.01 1.39 -4.24
C ILE A 3 8.81 2.24 -4.71
N VAL A 4 8.69 2.39 -6.04
CA VAL A 4 7.57 3.12 -6.67
C VAL A 4 6.38 2.19 -6.89
N SER A 5 6.67 0.94 -7.26
CA SER A 5 5.72 -0.16 -7.47
C SER A 5 6.27 -1.43 -6.80
N LEU A 6 5.40 -2.31 -6.36
CA LEU A 6 5.81 -3.59 -5.76
C LEU A 6 6.26 -4.60 -6.83
N SER A 7 5.85 -4.43 -8.07
CA SER A 7 6.31 -5.24 -9.19
C SER A 7 7.81 -5.08 -9.48
N ALA A 8 8.43 -3.97 -9.04
CA ALA A 8 9.87 -3.77 -9.12
C ALA A 8 10.67 -4.58 -8.09
N LEU A 9 10.01 -5.17 -7.09
CA LEU A 9 10.60 -5.96 -6.03
C LEU A 9 10.47 -7.46 -6.33
N SER A 10 11.49 -8.22 -5.98
CA SER A 10 11.36 -9.67 -5.89
C SER A 10 10.74 -10.09 -4.56
N GLU A 11 10.24 -11.34 -4.47
CA GLU A 11 9.80 -11.92 -3.20
C GLU A 11 10.92 -11.85 -2.13
N LEU A 12 12.17 -12.06 -2.55
CA LEU A 12 13.32 -11.97 -1.66
C LEU A 12 13.50 -10.56 -1.08
N ASN A 13 13.32 -9.52 -1.90
CA ASN A 13 13.38 -8.13 -1.44
C ASN A 13 12.28 -7.85 -0.41
N ILE A 14 11.05 -8.29 -0.68
CA ILE A 14 9.92 -8.09 0.24
C ILE A 14 10.17 -8.83 1.56
N ARG A 15 10.62 -10.09 1.52
CA ARG A 15 10.97 -10.83 2.74
C ARG A 15 12.15 -10.20 3.48
N ARG A 16 13.10 -9.59 2.77
CA ARG A 16 14.18 -8.81 3.41
C ARG A 16 13.63 -7.59 4.13
N ILE A 17 12.71 -6.83 3.51
CA ILE A 17 12.02 -5.72 4.19
C ILE A 17 11.32 -6.22 5.46
N TRP A 18 10.57 -7.31 5.37
CA TRP A 18 9.88 -7.89 6.53
C TRP A 18 10.83 -8.35 7.64
N SER A 19 11.99 -8.91 7.30
CA SER A 19 13.00 -9.28 8.29
C SER A 19 13.59 -8.08 9.05
N LEU A 20 13.64 -6.90 8.40
CA LEU A 20 14.09 -5.66 9.01
C LEU A 20 13.09 -5.08 10.02
N VAL A 21 11.82 -5.48 9.97
CA VAL A 21 10.80 -5.06 10.94
C VAL A 21 11.16 -5.53 12.35
N GLU A 22 11.73 -6.71 12.48
CA GLU A 22 12.08 -7.35 13.75
C GLU A 22 13.56 -7.11 14.15
N ALA A 23 14.35 -6.61 13.23
CA ALA A 23 15.76 -6.36 13.48
C ALA A 23 15.95 -5.14 14.41
N PRO A 24 17.02 -5.12 15.23
CA PRO A 24 17.36 -3.97 16.06
C PRO A 24 17.41 -2.68 15.23
N HIS A 25 16.91 -1.58 15.82
CA HIS A 25 16.94 -0.29 15.16
C HIS A 25 18.38 0.23 15.11
N ALA A 26 18.82 0.58 13.89
CA ALA A 26 20.05 1.31 13.67
C ALA A 26 19.72 2.74 13.25
N SER A 27 20.47 3.71 13.73
CA SER A 27 20.46 5.07 13.19
C SER A 27 20.92 5.04 11.74
N ILE A 28 20.22 5.75 10.84
CA ILE A 28 20.59 5.83 9.42
C ILE A 28 21.28 7.16 9.12
N GLY A 29 20.87 8.26 9.78
CA GLY A 29 21.48 9.58 9.65
C GLY A 29 21.35 10.24 8.26
N SER A 30 20.48 9.74 7.39
CA SER A 30 20.28 10.21 6.02
C SER A 30 19.42 11.47 5.94
N ASN A 31 19.61 12.26 4.85
CA ASN A 31 18.79 13.40 4.51
C ASN A 31 17.65 13.00 3.55
N VAL A 32 16.43 13.20 3.96
CA VAL A 32 15.21 12.80 3.23
C VAL A 32 14.55 14.02 2.61
N ALA A 33 14.30 13.98 1.30
CA ALA A 33 13.30 14.84 0.67
C ALA A 33 11.90 14.26 0.92
N TRP A 34 11.09 14.97 1.69
CA TRP A 34 9.74 14.59 2.04
C TRP A 34 8.72 15.43 1.26
N SER A 35 8.05 14.83 0.28
CA SER A 35 6.98 15.48 -0.48
C SER A 35 5.65 14.80 -0.24
N PHE A 36 4.63 15.56 0.14
CA PHE A 36 3.38 14.98 0.55
C PHE A 36 2.16 15.79 0.08
N GLU A 37 1.41 15.23 -0.88
CA GLU A 37 0.15 15.80 -1.36
C GLU A 37 -1.02 15.36 -0.46
N GLY A 38 -1.93 16.31 -0.18
CA GLY A 38 -3.17 16.05 0.55
C GLY A 38 -2.99 15.80 2.05
N ASN A 39 -4.07 15.33 2.68
CA ASN A 39 -4.14 15.23 4.15
C ASN A 39 -3.67 13.89 4.73
N GLY A 40 -3.40 12.89 3.96
CA GLY A 40 -3.03 11.50 4.36
C GLY A 40 -2.50 11.31 5.79
N ILE A 41 -3.32 11.65 6.81
CA ILE A 41 -2.93 11.86 8.21
C ILE A 41 -2.11 10.69 8.75
N ARG A 42 -2.55 9.46 8.50
CA ARG A 42 -1.88 8.24 8.99
C ARG A 42 -0.49 8.08 8.40
N THR A 43 -0.38 8.14 7.08
CA THR A 43 0.89 8.01 6.36
C THR A 43 1.87 9.13 6.74
N ARG A 44 1.38 10.39 6.82
CA ARG A 44 2.19 11.53 7.26
C ARG A 44 2.74 11.32 8.68
N THR A 45 1.86 10.94 9.61
CA THR A 45 2.24 10.74 11.02
C THR A 45 3.28 9.64 11.17
N THR A 46 3.08 8.51 10.50
CA THR A 46 3.97 7.35 10.64
C THR A 46 5.32 7.57 9.95
N PHE A 47 5.39 8.20 8.78
CA PHE A 47 6.68 8.52 8.15
C PHE A 47 7.48 9.55 8.94
N ILE A 48 6.87 10.66 9.39
CA ILE A 48 7.56 11.66 10.22
C ILE A 48 8.11 11.02 11.50
N ARG A 49 7.33 10.12 12.10
CA ARG A 49 7.80 9.38 13.27
C ARG A 49 8.91 8.39 12.91
N ALA A 50 8.83 7.70 11.78
CA ALA A 50 9.87 6.82 11.29
C ALA A 50 11.20 7.56 11.06
N PHE A 51 11.16 8.74 10.43
CA PHE A 51 12.35 9.57 10.25
C PHE A 51 13.02 9.91 11.58
N ARG A 52 12.23 10.35 12.58
CA ARG A 52 12.75 10.69 13.90
C ARG A 52 13.35 9.48 14.63
N GLU A 53 12.69 8.33 14.60
CA GLU A 53 13.16 7.11 15.27
C GLU A 53 14.38 6.48 14.58
N LEU A 54 14.63 6.78 13.31
CA LEU A 54 15.81 6.37 12.55
C LEU A 54 16.90 7.46 12.50
N GLU A 55 16.70 8.58 13.23
CA GLU A 55 17.62 9.74 13.26
C GLU A 55 17.87 10.36 11.88
N MET A 56 16.90 10.24 10.97
CA MET A 56 16.96 10.84 9.64
C MET A 56 16.56 12.32 9.72
N GLN A 57 17.32 13.17 9.03
CA GLN A 57 16.91 14.56 8.79
C GLN A 57 15.95 14.59 7.60
N PHE A 58 14.88 15.37 7.69
CA PHE A 58 14.00 15.51 6.53
C PHE A 58 13.68 16.98 6.24
N THR A 59 13.61 17.28 4.96
CA THR A 59 13.14 18.57 4.45
C THR A 59 11.81 18.38 3.76
N GLU A 60 10.79 19.10 4.18
CA GLU A 60 9.50 19.08 3.52
C GLU A 60 9.54 19.91 2.23
N LEU A 61 9.26 19.27 1.10
CA LEU A 61 9.18 19.87 -0.24
C LEU A 61 7.74 19.77 -0.75
N PRO A 62 6.83 20.66 -0.33
CA PRO A 62 5.43 20.55 -0.69
C PRO A 62 5.28 20.68 -2.22
N ASN A 63 4.46 19.80 -2.80
CA ASN A 63 4.18 19.83 -4.25
C ASN A 63 5.41 19.67 -5.15
N LEU A 64 6.41 18.90 -4.73
CA LEU A 64 7.66 18.67 -5.49
C LEU A 64 7.39 18.33 -6.96
N LEU A 65 6.45 17.45 -7.24
CA LEU A 65 6.12 17.03 -8.60
C LEU A 65 5.09 17.94 -9.32
N LYS A 66 4.65 19.05 -8.73
CA LYS A 66 3.71 20.01 -9.38
C LYS A 66 4.42 21.15 -10.10
N THR A 67 5.74 21.20 -10.09
CA THR A 67 6.52 22.21 -10.83
C THR A 67 6.41 21.99 -12.35
N GLN A 68 6.73 23.03 -13.12
CA GLN A 68 6.79 22.93 -14.59
C GLN A 68 8.15 22.47 -15.10
N GLU A 69 9.10 22.23 -14.19
CA GLU A 69 10.43 21.75 -14.55
C GLU A 69 10.39 20.35 -15.16
N ARG A 70 11.33 20.06 -16.04
CA ARG A 70 11.56 18.68 -16.50
C ARG A 70 12.04 17.85 -15.32
N VAL A 71 11.50 16.64 -15.17
CA VAL A 71 11.83 15.77 -14.02
C VAL A 71 13.33 15.44 -13.93
N VAL A 72 14.02 15.35 -15.07
CA VAL A 72 15.46 15.10 -15.13
C VAL A 72 16.27 16.28 -14.55
N ASP A 73 15.84 17.51 -14.80
CA ASP A 73 16.49 18.70 -14.22
C ASP A 73 16.19 18.80 -12.73
N LEU A 74 14.92 18.60 -12.37
CA LEU A 74 14.48 18.61 -10.97
C LEU A 74 15.24 17.59 -10.13
N ALA A 75 15.37 16.33 -10.60
CA ALA A 75 16.15 15.30 -9.93
C ALA A 75 17.63 15.68 -9.85
N GLY A 76 18.25 16.07 -10.98
CA GLY A 76 19.68 16.40 -11.04
C GLY A 76 20.10 17.57 -10.13
N TYR A 77 19.21 18.57 -9.95
CA TYR A 77 19.50 19.70 -9.05
C TYR A 77 19.25 19.36 -7.56
N LEU A 78 18.41 18.39 -7.25
CA LEU A 78 18.06 18.02 -5.88
C LEU A 78 18.92 16.87 -5.32
N ASP A 79 19.33 15.92 -6.16
CA ASP A 79 20.12 14.74 -5.74
C ASP A 79 21.38 15.05 -4.90
N PRO A 80 22.09 16.18 -5.10
CA PRO A 80 23.24 16.53 -4.25
C PRO A 80 22.88 16.82 -2.79
N PHE A 81 21.61 17.10 -2.48
CA PHE A 81 21.17 17.51 -1.15
C PHE A 81 20.48 16.41 -0.36
N PHE A 82 20.07 15.32 -1.04
CA PHE A 82 19.27 14.27 -0.41
C PHE A 82 19.86 12.88 -0.67
N ASP A 83 19.63 11.99 0.28
CA ASP A 83 20.03 10.58 0.20
C ASP A 83 18.87 9.70 -0.27
N LEU A 84 17.63 10.13 -0.08
CA LEU A 84 16.43 9.49 -0.60
C LEU A 84 15.23 10.44 -0.66
N TYR A 85 14.24 10.04 -1.44
CA TYR A 85 12.98 10.74 -1.59
C TYR A 85 11.83 9.87 -1.08
N VAL A 86 10.92 10.46 -0.31
CA VAL A 86 9.65 9.84 0.06
C VAL A 86 8.54 10.75 -0.45
N ILE A 87 7.80 10.28 -1.45
CA ILE A 87 6.87 11.11 -2.21
C ILE A 87 5.47 10.52 -2.16
N ARG A 88 4.49 11.36 -1.82
CA ARG A 88 3.08 11.12 -2.02
C ARG A 88 2.57 12.14 -3.02
N ASP A 89 2.17 11.70 -4.20
CA ASP A 89 1.62 12.53 -5.28
C ASP A 89 0.63 11.72 -6.11
N THR A 90 -0.49 12.32 -6.50
CA THR A 90 -1.49 11.65 -7.33
C THR A 90 -0.96 11.32 -8.72
N ASN A 91 -0.03 12.11 -9.26
CA ASN A 91 0.54 11.88 -10.59
C ASN A 91 1.60 10.76 -10.56
N HIS A 92 1.14 9.52 -10.79
CA HIS A 92 2.00 8.34 -10.76
C HIS A 92 3.06 8.34 -11.86
N GLU A 93 2.69 8.70 -13.09
CA GLU A 93 3.61 8.73 -14.24
C GLU A 93 4.77 9.71 -13.99
N ARG A 94 4.47 10.88 -13.42
CA ARG A 94 5.51 11.86 -13.09
C ARG A 94 6.39 11.40 -11.93
N LEU A 95 5.83 10.64 -10.99
CA LEU A 95 6.59 10.02 -9.89
C LEU A 95 7.53 8.94 -10.42
N GLU A 96 7.07 8.09 -11.34
CA GLU A 96 7.92 7.09 -12.01
C GLU A 96 9.06 7.76 -12.80
N ALA A 97 8.73 8.75 -13.64
CA ALA A 97 9.72 9.51 -14.40
C ALA A 97 10.76 10.19 -13.49
N PHE A 98 10.35 10.72 -12.32
CA PHE A 98 11.28 11.27 -11.34
C PHE A 98 12.16 10.19 -10.72
N ALA A 99 11.61 9.03 -10.39
CA ALA A 99 12.36 7.92 -9.83
C ALA A 99 13.37 7.30 -10.83
N GLU A 100 13.07 7.35 -12.12
CA GLU A 100 13.99 6.94 -13.19
C GLU A 100 15.11 7.97 -13.40
N ALA A 101 14.81 9.26 -13.23
CA ALA A 101 15.77 10.36 -13.42
C ALA A 101 16.72 10.56 -12.22
N SER A 102 16.25 10.25 -10.99
CA SER A 102 17.03 10.43 -9.78
C SER A 102 18.07 9.31 -9.60
N SER A 103 19.26 9.69 -9.16
CA SER A 103 20.31 8.75 -8.71
C SER A 103 20.08 8.24 -7.27
N ARG A 104 19.08 8.79 -6.58
CA ARG A 104 18.74 8.45 -5.20
C ARG A 104 17.49 7.58 -5.14
N PRO A 105 17.35 6.71 -4.14
CA PRO A 105 16.15 5.91 -3.95
C PRO A 105 14.89 6.79 -3.84
N VAL A 106 13.82 6.37 -4.49
CA VAL A 106 12.50 7.01 -4.40
C VAL A 106 11.49 6.01 -3.86
N ILE A 107 10.79 6.42 -2.80
CA ILE A 107 9.71 5.64 -2.16
C ILE A 107 8.37 6.31 -2.46
N ASN A 108 7.46 5.55 -3.08
CA ASN A 108 6.07 5.95 -3.27
C ASN A 108 5.29 5.78 -1.96
N ALA A 109 5.01 6.89 -1.27
CA ALA A 109 4.19 6.87 -0.06
C ALA A 109 2.68 6.73 -0.36
N MET A 110 2.24 7.06 -1.56
CA MET A 110 0.97 6.79 -2.24
C MET A 110 0.90 7.58 -3.53
N SER A 111 0.37 6.99 -4.58
CA SER A 111 0.02 7.66 -5.83
C SER A 111 -1.29 7.11 -6.39
N ALA A 112 -1.77 7.62 -7.53
CA ALA A 112 -2.93 7.04 -8.20
C ALA A 112 -2.66 5.61 -8.73
N GLY A 113 -1.40 5.29 -9.06
CA GLY A 113 -1.00 3.97 -9.55
C GLY A 113 -0.82 2.92 -8.45
N GLY A 114 -0.52 3.32 -7.20
CA GLY A 114 -0.28 2.36 -6.13
C GLY A 114 -0.08 2.95 -4.75
N HIS A 115 -0.15 2.08 -3.75
CA HIS A 115 0.15 2.39 -2.34
C HIS A 115 1.07 1.31 -1.73
N PRO A 116 2.32 1.19 -2.23
CA PRO A 116 3.20 0.06 -1.89
C PRO A 116 3.46 -0.08 -0.39
N CYS A 117 3.65 1.03 0.33
CA CYS A 117 3.95 1.00 1.77
C CYS A 117 2.77 0.46 2.61
N GLU A 118 1.54 0.76 2.21
CA GLU A 118 0.34 0.23 2.86
C GLU A 118 0.24 -1.28 2.62
N VAL A 119 0.33 -1.70 1.35
CA VAL A 119 0.14 -3.11 0.99
C VAL A 119 1.29 -4.00 1.46
N LEU A 120 2.53 -3.49 1.52
CA LEU A 120 3.63 -4.21 2.20
C LEU A 120 3.32 -4.46 3.68
N THR A 121 2.62 -3.52 4.33
CA THR A 121 2.20 -3.67 5.73
C THR A 121 1.05 -4.67 5.86
N ASP A 122 0.06 -4.59 4.99
CA ASP A 122 -1.07 -5.53 4.95
C ASP A 122 -0.57 -6.96 4.74
N ALA A 123 0.25 -7.16 3.72
CA ALA A 123 0.81 -8.46 3.37
C ALA A 123 1.71 -9.01 4.49
N PHE A 124 2.52 -8.18 5.16
CA PHE A 124 3.29 -8.56 6.33
C PHE A 124 2.40 -9.01 7.49
N TYR A 125 1.34 -8.25 7.77
CA TYR A 125 0.37 -8.62 8.80
C TYR A 125 -0.28 -9.97 8.51
N LEU A 126 -0.72 -10.19 7.26
CA LEU A 126 -1.36 -11.43 6.85
C LEU A 126 -0.40 -12.63 6.86
N ASP A 127 0.84 -12.44 6.38
CA ASP A 127 1.87 -13.49 6.43
C ASP A 127 2.12 -13.97 7.86
N ARG A 128 2.11 -13.07 8.83
CA ARG A 128 2.25 -13.42 10.27
C ARG A 128 0.99 -14.03 10.86
N LYS A 129 -0.17 -13.43 10.59
CA LYS A 129 -1.45 -13.87 11.15
C LYS A 129 -1.82 -15.29 10.69
N PHE A 130 -1.64 -15.56 9.41
CA PHE A 130 -1.96 -16.85 8.77
C PHE A 130 -0.73 -17.75 8.56
N LYS A 131 0.43 -17.36 9.08
CA LYS A 131 1.73 -18.08 9.03
C LYS A 131 2.34 -18.23 7.64
N ASN A 132 1.65 -17.89 6.57
CA ASN A 132 2.18 -17.87 5.21
C ASN A 132 1.17 -17.18 4.27
N LEU A 133 1.56 -16.05 3.70
CA LEU A 133 0.75 -15.34 2.72
C LEU A 133 0.37 -16.21 1.51
N LYS A 134 1.24 -17.14 1.10
CA LYS A 134 0.98 -18.02 -0.04
C LYS A 134 -0.16 -19.01 0.18
N ASN A 135 -0.52 -19.27 1.41
CA ASN A 135 -1.61 -20.19 1.77
C ASN A 135 -2.85 -19.42 2.24
N THR A 136 -2.87 -18.09 2.09
CA THR A 136 -3.96 -17.23 2.56
C THR A 136 -4.88 -16.88 1.40
N HIS A 137 -6.16 -17.20 1.53
CA HIS A 137 -7.18 -16.82 0.56
C HIS A 137 -7.61 -15.36 0.77
N VAL A 138 -7.00 -14.46 0.00
CA VAL A 138 -7.27 -13.02 0.06
C VAL A 138 -8.38 -12.67 -0.92
N CYS A 139 -9.44 -12.05 -0.42
CA CYS A 139 -10.53 -11.50 -1.21
C CYS A 139 -10.49 -9.96 -1.15
N LEU A 140 -10.28 -9.33 -2.30
CA LEU A 140 -10.44 -7.90 -2.49
C LEU A 140 -11.91 -7.60 -2.81
N TRP A 141 -12.51 -6.66 -2.09
CA TRP A 141 -13.94 -6.38 -2.23
C TRP A 141 -14.19 -4.95 -2.73
N GLY A 142 -14.56 -4.82 -3.98
CA GLY A 142 -14.85 -3.58 -4.69
C GLY A 142 -14.10 -3.42 -6.01
N PRO A 143 -14.33 -2.29 -6.71
CA PRO A 143 -13.60 -1.90 -7.91
C PRO A 143 -12.11 -1.71 -7.63
N THR A 144 -11.28 -1.83 -8.68
CA THR A 144 -9.83 -1.65 -8.57
C THR A 144 -9.46 -0.23 -8.14
N THR A 145 -8.75 -0.14 -7.02
CA THR A 145 -8.17 1.08 -6.44
C THR A 145 -6.64 1.04 -6.52
N ASN A 146 -5.95 2.09 -6.11
CA ASN A 146 -4.49 2.06 -5.99
C ASN A 146 -3.99 1.04 -4.95
N ILE A 147 -4.76 0.78 -3.89
CA ILE A 147 -4.49 -0.31 -2.94
C ILE A 147 -4.59 -1.66 -3.64
N PHE A 148 -5.67 -1.89 -4.38
CA PHE A 148 -5.88 -3.17 -5.08
C PHE A 148 -4.84 -3.38 -6.19
N ARG A 149 -4.41 -2.33 -6.91
CA ARG A 149 -3.28 -2.43 -7.85
C ARG A 149 -2.02 -2.93 -7.17
N SER A 150 -1.68 -2.39 -6.01
CA SER A 150 -0.52 -2.88 -5.25
C SER A 150 -0.71 -4.31 -4.72
N TRP A 151 -1.96 -4.74 -4.42
CA TRP A 151 -2.26 -6.14 -4.11
C TRP A 151 -2.12 -7.05 -5.33
N HIS A 152 -2.52 -6.60 -6.54
CA HIS A 152 -2.28 -7.34 -7.80
C HIS A 152 -0.77 -7.54 -8.03
N GLU A 153 0.05 -6.53 -7.73
CA GLU A 153 1.50 -6.63 -7.81
C GLU A 153 2.07 -7.65 -6.81
N ILE A 154 1.61 -7.63 -5.56
CA ILE A 154 1.97 -8.65 -4.55
C ILE A 154 1.59 -10.05 -5.05
N ALA A 155 0.41 -10.20 -5.62
CA ALA A 155 -0.04 -11.49 -6.15
C ALA A 155 0.91 -12.03 -7.22
N ALA A 156 1.34 -11.16 -8.14
CA ALA A 156 2.29 -11.53 -9.18
C ALA A 156 3.69 -11.89 -8.61
N VAL A 157 4.19 -11.09 -7.64
CA VAL A 157 5.51 -11.31 -7.01
C VAL A 157 5.54 -12.62 -6.22
N PHE A 158 4.50 -12.91 -5.44
CA PHE A 158 4.39 -14.12 -4.63
C PHE A 158 3.83 -15.32 -5.40
N LYS A 159 3.35 -15.11 -6.64
CA LYS A 159 2.69 -16.13 -7.48
C LYS A 159 1.49 -16.76 -6.77
N ILE A 160 0.66 -15.93 -6.16
CA ILE A 160 -0.59 -16.32 -5.50
C ILE A 160 -1.78 -15.81 -6.32
N THR A 161 -2.91 -16.49 -6.22
CA THR A 161 -4.15 -16.02 -6.84
C THR A 161 -5.00 -15.29 -5.80
N LEU A 162 -5.43 -14.07 -6.13
CA LEU A 162 -6.41 -13.31 -5.36
C LEU A 162 -7.79 -13.49 -5.97
N THR A 163 -8.83 -13.39 -5.16
CA THR A 163 -10.19 -13.18 -5.65
C THR A 163 -10.53 -11.70 -5.53
N GLN A 164 -11.09 -11.09 -6.56
CA GLN A 164 -11.63 -9.74 -6.49
C GLN A 164 -13.12 -9.76 -6.83
N VAL A 165 -13.94 -9.30 -5.88
CA VAL A 165 -15.41 -9.26 -6.03
C VAL A 165 -15.85 -7.84 -6.34
N CYS A 166 -16.35 -7.62 -7.54
CA CYS A 166 -16.94 -6.36 -8.01
C CYS A 166 -17.90 -6.62 -9.16
N GLU A 167 -18.70 -5.62 -9.53
CA GLU A 167 -19.57 -5.73 -10.68
C GLU A 167 -18.79 -5.97 -11.98
N GLU A 168 -19.39 -6.70 -12.93
CA GLU A 168 -18.74 -7.12 -14.18
C GLU A 168 -18.13 -5.97 -14.99
N GLY A 169 -18.71 -4.77 -14.90
CA GLY A 169 -18.19 -3.56 -15.54
C GLY A 169 -16.82 -3.10 -15.01
N PHE A 170 -16.37 -3.63 -13.86
CA PHE A 170 -15.06 -3.36 -13.26
C PHE A 170 -14.09 -4.53 -13.35
N HIS A 171 -14.46 -5.61 -14.05
CA HIS A 171 -13.55 -6.73 -14.25
C HIS A 171 -12.40 -6.35 -15.17
N GLU A 172 -11.19 -6.74 -14.79
CA GLU A 172 -9.97 -6.53 -15.56
C GLU A 172 -9.33 -7.89 -15.88
N GLN A 173 -8.49 -7.95 -16.91
CA GLN A 173 -7.70 -9.15 -17.17
C GLN A 173 -6.39 -9.08 -16.39
N HIS A 174 -6.19 -10.04 -15.47
CA HIS A 174 -4.97 -10.14 -14.68
C HIS A 174 -4.62 -11.60 -14.39
N GLY A 175 -3.35 -11.98 -14.62
CA GLY A 175 -2.91 -13.37 -14.52
C GLY A 175 -2.95 -14.01 -13.13
N TYR A 176 -3.09 -13.17 -12.08
CA TYR A 176 -3.09 -13.58 -10.67
C TYR A 176 -4.32 -13.08 -9.91
N VAL A 177 -5.35 -12.62 -10.61
CA VAL A 177 -6.60 -12.14 -9.99
C VAL A 177 -7.79 -12.78 -10.68
N GLU A 178 -8.62 -13.46 -9.92
CA GLU A 178 -9.91 -13.98 -10.35
C GLU A 178 -11.00 -12.96 -10.01
N PHE A 179 -11.53 -12.29 -11.04
CA PHE A 179 -12.65 -11.36 -10.87
C PHE A 179 -13.98 -12.11 -10.84
N ARG A 180 -14.88 -11.73 -9.92
CA ARG A 180 -16.16 -12.38 -9.71
C ARG A 180 -17.24 -11.35 -9.37
N ASN A 181 -18.50 -11.68 -9.71
CA ASN A 181 -19.69 -10.95 -9.25
C ASN A 181 -20.22 -11.49 -7.90
N ASP A 182 -19.83 -12.70 -7.53
CA ASP A 182 -20.32 -13.39 -6.33
C ASP A 182 -19.19 -13.64 -5.33
N PRO A 183 -19.49 -13.63 -4.02
CA PRO A 183 -18.49 -13.99 -3.02
C PRO A 183 -17.98 -15.43 -3.25
N PRO A 184 -16.68 -15.70 -3.02
CA PRO A 184 -16.18 -17.07 -2.99
C PRO A 184 -16.81 -17.83 -1.80
N SER A 185 -16.81 -19.15 -1.85
CA SER A 185 -17.33 -19.97 -0.74
C SER A 185 -16.47 -19.91 0.53
N HIS A 186 -15.24 -19.40 0.41
CA HIS A 186 -14.28 -19.22 1.50
C HIS A 186 -13.32 -18.08 1.21
N ALA A 187 -13.01 -17.30 2.24
CA ALA A 187 -11.88 -16.39 2.29
C ALA A 187 -11.28 -16.40 3.70
N ASP A 188 -9.98 -16.21 3.84
CA ASP A 188 -9.33 -16.00 5.15
C ASP A 188 -9.40 -14.54 5.57
N VAL A 189 -9.35 -13.65 4.58
CA VAL A 189 -9.44 -12.20 4.77
C VAL A 189 -10.17 -11.52 3.62
N VAL A 190 -11.01 -10.56 3.97
CA VAL A 190 -11.61 -9.60 3.04
C VAL A 190 -10.97 -8.25 3.25
N ILE A 191 -10.47 -7.66 2.16
CA ILE A 191 -9.89 -6.32 2.12
C ILE A 191 -10.83 -5.44 1.30
N THR A 192 -11.20 -4.28 1.85
CA THR A 192 -11.99 -3.27 1.13
C THR A 192 -11.30 -1.92 1.22
N ASP A 193 -11.54 -1.06 0.24
CA ASP A 193 -10.99 0.29 0.15
C ASP A 193 -12.08 1.25 -0.34
N ALA A 194 -11.85 2.54 -0.19
CA ALA A 194 -12.74 3.56 -0.72
C ALA A 194 -12.83 3.45 -2.25
N TRP A 195 -14.05 3.33 -2.77
CA TRP A 195 -14.24 3.20 -4.21
C TRP A 195 -13.84 4.46 -4.97
N PRO A 196 -13.36 4.33 -6.20
CA PRO A 196 -13.07 5.47 -7.06
C PRO A 196 -14.26 6.41 -7.20
N THR A 197 -13.99 7.70 -7.39
CA THR A 197 -15.04 8.69 -7.62
C THR A 197 -15.84 8.32 -8.87
N GLY A 198 -17.16 8.27 -8.75
CA GLY A 198 -18.05 7.92 -9.84
C GLY A 198 -18.24 6.42 -10.08
N ALA A 199 -17.49 5.55 -9.37
CA ALA A 199 -17.76 4.12 -9.41
C ALA A 199 -19.04 3.82 -8.62
N ASP A 200 -19.99 3.16 -9.28
CA ASP A 200 -21.18 2.58 -8.67
C ASP A 200 -21.02 1.05 -8.62
N ASN A 201 -20.86 0.51 -7.44
CA ASN A 201 -20.80 -0.93 -7.15
C ASN A 201 -21.79 -1.23 -6.01
N SER A 202 -22.86 -0.44 -5.93
CA SER A 202 -23.79 -0.44 -4.78
C SER A 202 -24.51 -1.77 -4.58
N SER A 203 -24.71 -2.54 -5.66
CA SER A 203 -25.29 -3.89 -5.58
C SER A 203 -24.39 -4.88 -4.82
N LEU A 204 -23.08 -4.60 -4.77
CA LEU A 204 -22.06 -5.40 -4.08
C LEU A 204 -21.41 -4.65 -2.91
N ALA A 205 -22.09 -3.70 -2.27
CA ALA A 205 -21.62 -3.14 -1.01
C ALA A 205 -21.49 -4.26 0.04
N LEU A 206 -20.34 -4.32 0.72
CA LEU A 206 -20.02 -5.42 1.64
C LEU A 206 -21.01 -5.46 2.83
N SER A 207 -21.64 -6.60 3.04
CA SER A 207 -22.61 -6.83 4.12
C SER A 207 -22.22 -8.01 5.00
N ASP A 208 -22.89 -8.14 6.18
CA ASP A 208 -22.75 -9.31 7.05
C ASP A 208 -23.09 -10.62 6.33
N GLN A 209 -24.06 -10.59 5.41
CA GLN A 209 -24.45 -11.77 4.62
C GLN A 209 -23.30 -12.22 3.71
N HIS A 210 -22.60 -11.28 3.07
CA HIS A 210 -21.43 -11.59 2.26
C HIS A 210 -20.30 -12.20 3.10
N LEU A 211 -20.00 -11.61 4.28
CA LEU A 211 -18.99 -12.15 5.19
C LEU A 211 -19.37 -13.56 5.69
N ALA A 212 -20.63 -13.77 6.04
CA ALA A 212 -21.11 -15.09 6.47
C ALA A 212 -21.00 -16.13 5.35
N ALA A 213 -21.29 -15.76 4.10
CA ALA A 213 -21.17 -16.65 2.93
C ALA A 213 -19.72 -17.09 2.67
N MET A 214 -18.74 -16.28 3.06
CA MET A 214 -17.30 -16.58 2.94
C MET A 214 -16.70 -17.28 4.18
N GLY A 215 -17.52 -17.69 5.15
CA GLY A 215 -17.04 -18.35 6.36
C GLY A 215 -16.59 -17.39 7.47
N SER A 216 -17.09 -16.17 7.48
CA SER A 216 -16.78 -15.13 8.47
C SER A 216 -15.27 -14.81 8.55
N PRO A 217 -14.66 -14.38 7.45
CA PRO A 217 -13.22 -14.10 7.36
C PRO A 217 -12.79 -12.93 8.24
N ALA A 218 -11.49 -12.74 8.38
CA ALA A 218 -10.95 -11.47 8.89
C ALA A 218 -11.36 -10.31 7.96
N LEU A 219 -11.66 -9.15 8.53
CA LEU A 219 -12.04 -7.94 7.77
C LEU A 219 -10.98 -6.85 7.96
N LEU A 220 -10.33 -6.49 6.87
CA LEU A 220 -9.29 -5.45 6.81
C LEU A 220 -9.74 -4.30 5.89
N PRO A 221 -10.51 -3.33 6.38
CA PRO A 221 -10.86 -2.18 5.58
C PRO A 221 -9.73 -1.16 5.58
N THR A 222 -9.39 -0.63 4.39
CA THR A 222 -8.45 0.48 4.25
C THR A 222 -9.16 1.80 4.52
N PRO A 223 -8.82 2.54 5.59
CA PRO A 223 -9.47 3.80 5.85
C PRO A 223 -8.91 4.95 4.97
N PRO A 224 -9.75 5.95 4.58
CA PRO A 224 -11.15 6.09 5.00
C PRO A 224 -12.07 5.15 4.26
N PHE A 225 -13.11 4.65 4.92
CA PHE A 225 -14.22 3.91 4.33
C PHE A 225 -15.54 4.58 4.72
N THR A 226 -16.59 4.38 3.94
CA THR A 226 -17.90 5.00 4.16
C THR A 226 -18.93 3.92 4.41
N ILE A 227 -19.52 3.90 5.62
CA ILE A 227 -20.67 3.03 5.91
C ILE A 227 -21.85 3.51 5.09
N GLY A 228 -22.51 2.57 4.44
CA GLY A 228 -23.62 2.84 3.50
C GLY A 228 -23.16 2.97 2.04
N ARG A 229 -21.84 2.85 1.76
CA ARG A 229 -21.28 2.84 0.41
C ARG A 229 -20.44 1.59 0.16
N GLU A 230 -19.17 1.58 0.59
CA GLU A 230 -18.27 0.43 0.42
C GLU A 230 -18.68 -0.74 1.33
N VAL A 231 -19.19 -0.42 2.52
CA VAL A 231 -19.62 -1.38 3.55
C VAL A 231 -20.96 -0.99 4.11
N LEU A 232 -21.85 -1.98 4.33
CA LEU A 232 -23.18 -1.79 4.92
C LEU A 232 -23.20 -2.05 6.43
N LEU A 233 -22.15 -2.64 6.98
CA LEU A 233 -21.99 -2.91 8.40
C LEU A 233 -21.03 -1.90 9.03
N ASP A 234 -21.03 -1.79 10.35
CA ASP A 234 -19.93 -1.14 11.08
C ASP A 234 -18.76 -2.11 11.16
N PRO A 235 -17.65 -1.88 10.41
CA PRO A 235 -16.53 -2.81 10.41
C PRO A 235 -15.91 -3.02 11.79
N VAL A 236 -15.92 -2.00 12.65
CA VAL A 236 -15.32 -2.07 13.99
C VAL A 236 -16.12 -2.96 14.93
N ALA A 237 -17.44 -3.06 14.71
CA ALA A 237 -18.33 -3.95 15.48
C ALA A 237 -18.26 -5.41 15.01
N TYR A 238 -17.70 -5.68 13.83
CA TYR A 238 -17.55 -7.03 13.31
C TYR A 238 -16.46 -7.81 14.06
N SER A 239 -16.77 -9.03 14.52
CA SER A 239 -15.85 -9.83 15.33
C SER A 239 -14.55 -10.22 14.65
N GLY A 240 -14.53 -10.25 13.32
CA GLY A 240 -13.34 -10.49 12.49
C GLY A 240 -12.55 -9.23 12.13
N PHE A 241 -12.90 -8.05 12.65
CA PHE A 241 -12.20 -6.81 12.33
C PHE A 241 -10.75 -6.82 12.80
N VAL A 242 -9.81 -6.53 11.87
CA VAL A 242 -8.37 -6.55 12.16
C VAL A 242 -7.65 -5.24 11.80
N GLY A 243 -8.38 -4.22 11.38
CA GLY A 243 -7.80 -2.97 10.89
C GLY A 243 -6.90 -2.26 11.90
N TYR A 244 -7.24 -2.27 13.19
CA TYR A 244 -6.41 -1.65 14.22
C TYR A 244 -5.13 -2.43 14.51
N GLU A 245 -5.16 -3.75 14.40
CA GLU A 245 -3.96 -4.58 14.59
C GLU A 245 -2.97 -4.35 13.45
N GLN A 246 -3.46 -4.35 12.22
CA GLN A 246 -2.65 -4.06 11.03
C GLN A 246 -2.03 -2.66 11.13
N LYS A 247 -2.80 -1.62 11.51
CA LYS A 247 -2.29 -0.25 11.59
C LYS A 247 -1.16 -0.04 12.60
N LYS A 248 -1.05 -0.88 13.63
CA LYS A 248 0.11 -0.86 14.55
C LYS A 248 1.41 -1.23 13.84
N LEU A 249 1.35 -1.97 12.73
CA LEU A 249 2.52 -2.39 11.97
C LEU A 249 2.97 -1.37 10.91
N LEU A 250 2.17 -0.35 10.61
CA LEU A 250 2.50 0.62 9.58
C LEU A 250 3.84 1.34 9.86
N LEU A 251 4.03 1.83 11.08
CA LEU A 251 5.29 2.47 11.48
C LEU A 251 6.50 1.53 11.41
N PRO A 252 6.48 0.32 12.03
CA PRO A 252 7.63 -0.61 11.94
C PRO A 252 7.95 -1.02 10.49
N VAL A 253 6.94 -1.25 9.66
CA VAL A 253 7.17 -1.62 8.25
C VAL A 253 7.71 -0.45 7.45
N GLN A 254 7.23 0.78 7.65
CA GLN A 254 7.81 1.97 7.01
C GLN A 254 9.27 2.19 7.41
N LYS A 255 9.63 1.96 8.67
CA LYS A 255 11.04 1.99 9.11
C LYS A 255 11.87 0.94 8.39
N ALA A 256 11.35 -0.26 8.20
CA ALA A 256 12.02 -1.33 7.46
C ALA A 256 12.18 -0.98 5.96
N ILE A 257 11.16 -0.35 5.35
CA ILE A 257 11.21 0.14 3.96
C ILE A 257 12.31 1.20 3.81
N LEU A 258 12.38 2.17 4.72
CA LEU A 258 13.40 3.22 4.71
C LEU A 258 14.81 2.63 4.82
N ARG A 259 15.01 1.69 5.76
CA ARG A 259 16.28 0.96 5.92
C ARG A 259 16.65 0.20 4.66
N PHE A 260 15.74 -0.57 4.12
CA PHE A 260 15.98 -1.34 2.90
C PHE A 260 16.38 -0.44 1.72
N ALA A 261 15.69 0.69 1.54
CA ALA A 261 15.99 1.62 0.45
C ALA A 261 17.35 2.28 0.56
N THR A 262 17.85 2.52 1.79
CA THR A 262 19.16 3.14 2.05
C THR A 262 20.33 2.14 2.12
N GLU A 263 20.06 0.85 2.41
CA GLU A 263 21.08 -0.21 2.44
C GLU A 263 21.37 -0.81 1.05
N ALA A 264 20.48 -0.61 0.07
CA ALA A 264 20.53 -1.17 -1.29
C ALA A 264 21.16 -0.20 -2.29
#